data_97c0562333c9f85533bf5323c09cef4e
#
_entry.id   97c0562333c9f85533bf5323c09cef4e
#
_cell.length_a   1.000
_cell.length_b   1.000
_cell.length_c   1.000
_cell.angle_alpha   90.00
_cell.angle_beta   90.00
_cell.angle_gamma   90.00
#
_symmetry.space_group_name_H-M   'P 1'
#
loop_
_entity.id
_entity.type
_entity.pdbx_description
1 polymer ?
#
loop_
_entity_poly.entity_id
_entity_poly.type
_entity_poly.pdbx_seq_one_letter_code
_entity_poly.pdbx_strand_id
1 'polypeptide(L)'
;MPNDRPLFQTHHALEQQAFGRDPLLQVLVDSGHLSKDATTNLIHLPNDKVLAQALGVTPHTGGPIKDYRLGLKDALEDLASTKDGLAALQGDPDALDRVAQKVQRLSDTAQVALINGELRTNTALGESIDQTRKVTRDFFADPNDYAAKNAAQLGTHIQSSPNARQWGVVTHNEGRIVSTLEHFHSSGQPLLGGGDLEFQRNSLSQAIADAYHGAKSRCHRRP
;
A
#
# COMPACT_ATOMS: atom_id res chain seq x y z
N MET A 1 -21.81 -1.20 -23.72
CA MET A 1 -21.92 -0.32 -22.52
C MET A 1 -20.50 -0.01 -22.12
N PRO A 2 -20.10 1.26 -21.89
CA PRO A 2 -18.81 1.56 -21.29
C PRO A 2 -18.72 0.79 -19.97
N ASN A 3 -17.54 0.27 -19.66
CA ASN A 3 -17.32 -0.43 -18.42
C ASN A 3 -17.21 0.64 -17.32
N ASP A 4 -18.28 0.81 -16.52
CA ASP A 4 -18.36 1.82 -15.46
C ASP A 4 -17.47 1.51 -14.24
N ARG A 5 -16.68 0.40 -14.30
CA ARG A 5 -15.75 0.05 -13.23
C ARG A 5 -14.56 1.00 -13.24
N PRO A 6 -14.14 1.51 -12.09
CA PRO A 6 -12.96 2.35 -12.00
C PRO A 6 -11.68 1.57 -12.37
N LEU A 7 -10.68 2.24 -12.93
CA LEU A 7 -9.39 1.65 -13.26
C LEU A 7 -8.61 1.24 -12.00
N PHE A 8 -8.73 2.02 -10.94
CA PHE A 8 -8.08 1.77 -9.66
C PHE A 8 -9.10 1.63 -8.54
N GLN A 9 -8.74 0.89 -7.51
CA GLN A 9 -9.50 0.75 -6.28
C GLN A 9 -8.57 1.05 -5.10
N THR A 10 -9.09 1.82 -4.13
CA THR A 10 -8.34 2.11 -2.90
C THR A 10 -8.27 0.86 -2.04
N HIS A 11 -7.06 0.48 -1.68
CA HIS A 11 -6.73 -0.63 -0.81
C HIS A 11 -6.13 -0.13 0.50
N HIS A 12 -6.52 -0.73 1.62
CA HIS A 12 -5.91 -0.52 2.92
C HIS A 12 -4.77 -1.53 3.10
N ALA A 13 -3.53 -1.08 3.23
CA ALA A 13 -2.38 -1.95 3.43
C ALA A 13 -2.49 -2.75 4.75
N LEU A 14 -2.91 -2.09 5.82
CA LEU A 14 -3.47 -2.77 7.00
C LEU A 14 -4.97 -2.94 6.74
N GLU A 15 -5.40 -4.17 6.50
CA GLU A 15 -6.77 -4.47 6.08
C GLU A 15 -7.80 -3.90 7.06
N GLN A 16 -8.85 -3.27 6.52
CA GLN A 16 -9.88 -2.58 7.30
C GLN A 16 -10.54 -3.46 8.38
N GLN A 17 -10.71 -4.76 8.08
CA GLN A 17 -11.29 -5.70 9.04
C GLN A 17 -10.35 -6.04 10.21
N ALA A 18 -9.03 -5.89 10.03
CA ALA A 18 -8.07 -6.10 11.10
C ALA A 18 -8.26 -5.09 12.24
N PHE A 19 -8.59 -3.84 11.94
CA PHE A 19 -8.84 -2.79 12.96
C PHE A 19 -10.01 -3.11 13.90
N GLY A 20 -10.98 -3.90 13.48
CA GLY A 20 -12.08 -4.34 14.34
C GLY A 20 -11.85 -5.66 15.07
N ARG A 21 -10.74 -6.34 14.80
CA ARG A 21 -10.49 -7.70 15.32
C ARG A 21 -9.18 -7.86 16.08
N ASP A 22 -8.18 -7.05 15.75
CA ASP A 22 -6.86 -7.13 16.35
C ASP A 22 -6.76 -6.20 17.56
N PRO A 23 -6.45 -6.74 18.77
CA PRO A 23 -6.41 -5.94 20.00
C PRO A 23 -5.34 -4.85 19.95
N LEU A 24 -4.19 -5.09 19.31
CA LEU A 24 -3.11 -4.11 19.22
C LEU A 24 -3.54 -2.91 18.37
N LEU A 25 -4.16 -3.17 17.20
CA LEU A 25 -4.68 -2.09 16.36
C LEU A 25 -5.81 -1.31 17.06
N GLN A 26 -6.68 -1.99 17.81
CA GLN A 26 -7.75 -1.33 18.56
C GLN A 26 -7.18 -0.37 19.60
N VAL A 27 -6.23 -0.79 20.42
CA VAL A 27 -5.58 0.08 21.43
C VAL A 27 -4.88 1.27 20.77
N LEU A 28 -4.19 1.07 19.63
CA LEU A 28 -3.53 2.16 18.91
C LEU A 28 -4.53 3.16 18.29
N VAL A 29 -5.71 2.71 17.88
CA VAL A 29 -6.78 3.59 17.39
C VAL A 29 -7.42 4.35 18.55
N ASP A 30 -7.79 3.66 19.63
CA ASP A 30 -8.44 4.26 20.79
C ASP A 30 -7.55 5.30 21.48
N SER A 31 -6.23 5.11 21.43
CA SER A 31 -5.24 6.07 21.94
C SER A 31 -4.88 7.19 20.93
N GLY A 32 -5.46 7.19 19.73
CA GLY A 32 -5.24 8.22 18.71
C GLY A 32 -3.91 8.11 17.94
N HIS A 33 -3.16 7.01 18.10
CA HIS A 33 -1.88 6.80 17.40
C HIS A 33 -2.03 6.29 15.96
N LEU A 34 -3.16 5.65 15.63
CA LEU A 34 -3.47 5.17 14.28
C LEU A 34 -4.90 5.54 13.88
N SER A 35 -5.11 5.61 12.57
CA SER A 35 -6.45 5.63 11.97
C SER A 35 -6.48 4.63 10.80
N LYS A 36 -7.53 3.83 10.71
CA LYS A 36 -7.71 2.89 9.61
C LYS A 36 -7.72 3.58 8.24
N ASP A 37 -8.30 4.79 8.19
CA ASP A 37 -8.48 5.59 6.98
C ASP A 37 -7.37 6.66 6.83
N ALA A 38 -6.28 6.56 7.61
CA ALA A 38 -5.12 7.40 7.41
C ALA A 38 -4.59 7.27 5.98
N THR A 39 -4.28 8.40 5.34
CA THR A 39 -3.74 8.42 3.96
C THR A 39 -2.48 7.57 3.82
N THR A 40 -1.73 7.39 4.92
CA THR A 40 -0.55 6.53 5.00
C THR A 40 -0.86 5.04 5.01
N ASN A 41 -2.12 4.65 5.20
CA ASN A 41 -2.58 3.25 5.09
C ASN A 41 -3.23 2.95 3.74
N LEU A 42 -3.41 3.94 2.88
CA LEU A 42 -4.16 3.83 1.63
C LEU A 42 -3.23 3.78 0.41
N ILE A 43 -3.54 2.90 -0.54
CA ILE A 43 -2.88 2.82 -1.84
C ILE A 43 -3.91 2.52 -2.93
N HIS A 44 -3.77 3.16 -4.10
CA HIS A 44 -4.62 2.91 -5.25
C HIS A 44 -4.01 1.81 -6.11
N LEU A 45 -4.67 0.65 -6.16
CA LEU A 45 -4.25 -0.52 -6.94
C LEU A 45 -5.14 -0.71 -8.15
N PRO A 46 -4.60 -1.20 -9.29
CA PRO A 46 -5.40 -1.48 -10.49
C PRO A 46 -6.53 -2.47 -10.22
N ASN A 47 -7.74 -2.11 -10.64
CA ASN A 47 -8.93 -2.98 -10.58
C ASN A 47 -9.06 -3.86 -11.84
N ASP A 48 -8.06 -3.85 -12.69
CA ASP A 48 -7.94 -4.65 -13.89
C ASP A 48 -6.62 -5.41 -13.92
N LYS A 49 -6.66 -6.71 -14.25
CA LYS A 49 -5.47 -7.57 -14.23
C LYS A 49 -4.51 -7.27 -15.37
N VAL A 50 -5.01 -6.80 -16.53
CA VAL A 50 -4.17 -6.44 -17.67
C VAL A 50 -3.41 -5.16 -17.35
N LEU A 51 -4.11 -4.15 -16.79
CA LEU A 51 -3.47 -2.91 -16.32
C LEU A 51 -2.44 -3.21 -15.22
N ALA A 52 -2.77 -4.06 -14.25
CA ALA A 52 -1.84 -4.46 -13.19
C ALA A 52 -0.59 -5.13 -13.76
N GLN A 53 -0.73 -6.01 -14.76
CA GLN A 53 0.39 -6.64 -15.44
C GLN A 53 1.24 -5.62 -16.21
N ALA A 54 0.63 -4.70 -16.95
CA ALA A 54 1.32 -3.65 -17.67
C ALA A 54 2.14 -2.74 -16.75
N LEU A 55 1.59 -2.44 -15.55
CA LEU A 55 2.28 -1.69 -14.51
C LEU A 55 3.28 -2.54 -13.70
N GLY A 56 3.21 -3.89 -13.77
CA GLY A 56 4.01 -4.83 -12.99
C GLY A 56 3.74 -4.75 -11.49
N VAL A 57 2.49 -4.46 -11.11
CA VAL A 57 2.03 -4.29 -9.74
C VAL A 57 0.97 -5.32 -9.37
N THR A 58 0.55 -5.32 -8.13
CA THR A 58 -0.53 -6.19 -7.67
C THR A 58 -1.90 -5.70 -8.14
N PRO A 59 -2.77 -6.56 -8.71
CA PRO A 59 -4.17 -6.22 -8.98
C PRO A 59 -4.99 -6.20 -7.69
N HIS A 60 -6.06 -5.38 -7.66
CA HIS A 60 -7.04 -5.36 -6.57
C HIS A 60 -8.45 -5.46 -7.15
N THR A 61 -8.86 -6.70 -7.49
CA THR A 61 -10.14 -6.99 -8.16
C THR A 61 -11.25 -7.43 -7.21
N GLY A 62 -11.06 -7.23 -5.91
CA GLY A 62 -11.96 -7.61 -4.83
C GLY A 62 -11.25 -7.61 -3.48
N GLY A 63 -11.87 -8.18 -2.44
CA GLY A 63 -11.23 -8.31 -1.13
C GLY A 63 -9.95 -9.16 -1.20
N PRO A 64 -8.98 -8.95 -0.29
CA PRO A 64 -7.71 -9.67 -0.33
C PRO A 64 -7.88 -11.15 -0.05
N ILE A 65 -6.97 -11.96 -0.60
CA ILE A 65 -6.92 -13.41 -0.39
C ILE A 65 -6.72 -13.75 1.09
N LYS A 66 -7.10 -14.98 1.47
CA LYS A 66 -7.00 -15.44 2.86
C LYS A 66 -5.57 -15.35 3.41
N ASP A 67 -4.57 -15.69 2.57
CA ASP A 67 -3.15 -15.69 2.99
C ASP A 67 -2.65 -14.28 3.34
N TYR A 68 -3.17 -13.21 2.70
CA TYR A 68 -2.89 -11.83 3.07
C TYR A 68 -3.38 -11.53 4.49
N ARG A 69 -4.65 -11.89 4.78
CA ARG A 69 -5.25 -11.66 6.10
C ARG A 69 -4.56 -12.44 7.21
N LEU A 70 -4.19 -13.69 6.92
CA LEU A 70 -3.47 -14.53 7.89
C LEU A 70 -2.08 -13.98 8.16
N GLY A 71 -1.31 -13.66 7.11
CA GLY A 71 0.04 -13.11 7.28
C GLY A 71 0.05 -11.77 8.00
N LEU A 72 -0.91 -10.88 7.70
CA LEU A 72 -1.05 -9.62 8.44
C LEU A 72 -1.38 -9.87 9.92
N LYS A 73 -2.31 -10.80 10.21
CA LYS A 73 -2.66 -11.17 11.57
C LYS A 73 -1.43 -11.69 12.32
N ASP A 74 -0.69 -12.63 11.74
CA ASP A 74 0.49 -13.23 12.35
C ASP A 74 1.56 -12.16 12.64
N ALA A 75 1.82 -11.24 11.69
CA ALA A 75 2.77 -10.14 11.88
C ALA A 75 2.34 -9.17 13.01
N LEU A 76 1.04 -8.91 13.17
CA LEU A 76 0.52 -8.08 14.26
C LEU A 76 0.59 -8.83 15.62
N GLU A 77 0.32 -10.13 15.66
CA GLU A 77 0.46 -10.96 16.87
C GLU A 77 1.93 -11.04 17.32
N ASP A 78 2.87 -11.15 16.38
CA ASP A 78 4.30 -11.09 16.68
C ASP A 78 4.68 -9.74 17.31
N LEU A 79 4.20 -8.62 16.76
CA LEU A 79 4.41 -7.30 17.35
C LEU A 79 3.78 -7.18 18.74
N ALA A 80 2.56 -7.67 18.92
CA ALA A 80 1.83 -7.66 20.20
C ALA A 80 2.54 -8.47 21.28
N SER A 81 3.22 -9.55 20.91
CA SER A 81 3.96 -10.44 21.82
C SER A 81 5.31 -9.86 22.30
N THR A 82 5.81 -8.80 21.64
CA THR A 82 7.05 -8.13 22.06
C THR A 82 6.88 -7.41 23.41
N LYS A 83 8.00 -7.08 24.09
CA LYS A 83 7.96 -6.26 25.32
C LYS A 83 7.21 -4.95 25.13
N ASP A 84 7.47 -4.24 24.03
CA ASP A 84 6.75 -3.00 23.70
C ASP A 84 5.26 -3.27 23.42
N GLY A 85 4.95 -4.34 22.67
CA GLY A 85 3.56 -4.72 22.37
C GLY A 85 2.75 -5.01 23.62
N LEU A 86 3.30 -5.79 24.55
CA LEU A 86 2.66 -6.08 25.83
C LEU A 86 2.45 -4.83 26.69
N ALA A 87 3.43 -3.93 26.72
CA ALA A 87 3.30 -2.65 27.43
C ALA A 87 2.27 -1.71 26.77
N ALA A 88 2.24 -1.65 25.42
CA ALA A 88 1.25 -0.89 24.66
C ALA A 88 -0.18 -1.39 24.92
N LEU A 89 -0.39 -2.71 24.98
CA LEU A 89 -1.68 -3.30 25.32
C LEU A 89 -2.14 -2.96 26.76
N GLN A 90 -1.20 -2.56 27.63
CA GLN A 90 -1.49 -2.08 28.99
C GLN A 90 -1.63 -0.56 29.06
N GLY A 91 -1.50 0.15 27.92
CA GLY A 91 -1.67 1.59 27.82
C GLY A 91 -0.42 2.41 28.16
N ASP A 92 0.79 1.82 28.16
CA ASP A 92 2.04 2.56 28.34
C ASP A 92 2.25 3.54 27.17
N PRO A 93 2.32 4.88 27.42
CA PRO A 93 2.36 5.87 26.35
C PRO A 93 3.60 5.76 25.45
N ASP A 94 4.78 5.51 26.03
CA ASP A 94 6.02 5.40 25.28
C ASP A 94 6.05 4.13 24.43
N ALA A 95 5.43 3.06 24.91
CA ALA A 95 5.28 1.82 24.16
C ALA A 95 4.26 1.96 23.03
N LEU A 96 3.16 2.70 23.24
CA LEU A 96 2.18 3.02 22.20
C LEU A 96 2.84 3.74 21.03
N ASP A 97 3.65 4.76 21.28
CA ASP A 97 4.40 5.48 20.24
C ASP A 97 5.33 4.55 19.45
N ARG A 98 6.13 3.74 20.16
CA ARG A 98 7.08 2.82 19.51
C ARG A 98 6.38 1.75 18.69
N VAL A 99 5.28 1.20 19.17
CA VAL A 99 4.51 0.17 18.49
C VAL A 99 3.76 0.76 17.30
N ALA A 100 3.17 1.95 17.42
CA ALA A 100 2.54 2.65 16.31
C ALA A 100 3.53 2.87 15.15
N GLN A 101 4.77 3.26 15.44
CA GLN A 101 5.82 3.40 14.43
C GLN A 101 6.15 2.06 13.74
N LYS A 102 6.21 0.94 14.50
CA LYS A 102 6.44 -0.39 13.93
C LYS A 102 5.28 -0.84 13.04
N VAL A 103 4.04 -0.60 13.46
CA VAL A 103 2.83 -0.91 12.69
C VAL A 103 2.78 -0.05 11.43
N GLN A 104 3.09 1.25 11.52
CA GLN A 104 3.17 2.12 10.35
C GLN A 104 4.26 1.64 9.37
N ARG A 105 5.43 1.23 9.88
CA ARG A 105 6.49 0.67 9.05
C ARG A 105 6.06 -0.62 8.34
N LEU A 106 5.30 -1.49 8.99
CA LEU A 106 4.72 -2.69 8.36
C LEU A 106 3.78 -2.29 7.22
N SER A 107 2.91 -1.28 7.43
CA SER A 107 2.04 -0.72 6.40
C SER A 107 2.83 -0.19 5.20
N ASP A 108 3.85 0.63 5.44
CA ASP A 108 4.71 1.21 4.40
C ASP A 108 5.44 0.13 3.61
N THR A 109 5.93 -0.90 4.30
CA THR A 109 6.62 -2.05 3.69
C THR A 109 5.67 -2.85 2.81
N ALA A 110 4.44 -3.10 3.29
CA ALA A 110 3.41 -3.76 2.51
C ALA A 110 3.02 -2.95 1.26
N GLN A 111 2.91 -1.63 1.36
CA GLN A 111 2.66 -0.76 0.20
C GLN A 111 3.77 -0.88 -0.84
N VAL A 112 5.04 -0.85 -0.45
CA VAL A 112 6.17 -1.04 -1.38
C VAL A 112 6.12 -2.42 -2.03
N ALA A 113 5.81 -3.47 -1.28
CA ALA A 113 5.69 -4.81 -1.83
C ALA A 113 4.50 -4.96 -2.81
N LEU A 114 3.39 -4.26 -2.56
CA LEU A 114 2.25 -4.17 -3.49
C LEU A 114 2.63 -3.44 -4.78
N ILE A 115 3.41 -2.35 -4.69
CA ILE A 115 3.94 -1.60 -5.84
C ILE A 115 4.87 -2.47 -6.69
N ASN A 116 5.70 -3.28 -6.04
CA ASN A 116 6.65 -4.16 -6.72
C ASN A 116 6.00 -5.45 -7.26
N GLY A 117 4.73 -5.70 -6.92
CA GLY A 117 4.07 -6.95 -7.22
C GLY A 117 4.64 -8.15 -6.46
N GLU A 118 5.28 -7.93 -5.32
CA GLU A 118 5.90 -8.95 -4.46
C GLU A 118 5.05 -9.27 -3.22
N LEU A 119 3.90 -8.62 -3.10
CA LEU A 119 2.80 -8.96 -2.20
C LEU A 119 1.51 -8.98 -3.02
N ARG A 120 0.66 -9.99 -2.86
CA ARG A 120 -0.56 -10.15 -3.65
C ARG A 120 -1.82 -9.94 -2.80
N THR A 121 -2.73 -9.10 -3.28
CA THR A 121 -4.10 -9.04 -2.75
C THR A 121 -5.01 -10.01 -3.49
N ASN A 122 -4.80 -10.19 -4.79
CA ASN A 122 -5.57 -11.07 -5.68
C ASN A 122 -4.63 -11.75 -6.69
N THR A 123 -5.13 -12.81 -7.33
CA THR A 123 -4.40 -13.53 -8.38
C THR A 123 -4.13 -12.62 -9.59
N ALA A 124 -2.86 -12.45 -9.95
CA ALA A 124 -2.45 -11.69 -11.10
C ALA A 124 -2.79 -12.42 -12.42
N LEU A 125 -2.71 -11.70 -13.55
CA LEU A 125 -2.95 -12.28 -14.85
C LEU A 125 -1.88 -13.35 -15.15
N GLY A 126 -2.32 -14.55 -15.50
CA GLY A 126 -1.43 -15.68 -15.81
C GLY A 126 -0.84 -16.40 -14.58
N GLU A 127 -1.11 -15.92 -13.36
CA GLU A 127 -0.74 -16.63 -12.13
C GLU A 127 -1.77 -17.68 -11.72
N SER A 128 -1.31 -18.78 -11.12
CA SER A 128 -2.18 -19.69 -10.37
C SER A 128 -2.45 -19.16 -8.95
N ILE A 129 -3.51 -19.66 -8.34
CA ILE A 129 -3.81 -19.30 -6.94
C ILE A 129 -2.70 -19.75 -5.98
N ASP A 130 -2.02 -20.85 -6.26
CA ASP A 130 -0.94 -21.35 -5.42
C ASP A 130 0.32 -20.48 -5.54
N GLN A 131 0.63 -19.97 -6.72
CA GLN A 131 1.69 -18.95 -6.91
C GLN A 131 1.36 -17.67 -6.15
N THR A 132 0.13 -17.16 -6.30
CA THR A 132 -0.36 -15.99 -5.55
C THR A 132 -0.20 -16.15 -4.04
N ARG A 133 -0.63 -17.31 -3.50
CA ARG A 133 -0.51 -17.64 -2.08
C ARG A 133 0.94 -17.73 -1.64
N LYS A 134 1.79 -18.36 -2.45
CA LYS A 134 3.22 -18.49 -2.15
C LYS A 134 3.88 -17.11 -2.04
N VAL A 135 3.71 -16.25 -3.04
CA VAL A 135 4.26 -14.88 -3.03
C VAL A 135 3.83 -14.11 -1.78
N THR A 136 2.55 -14.21 -1.42
CA THR A 136 2.01 -13.53 -0.23
C THR A 136 2.59 -14.09 1.06
N ARG A 137 2.72 -15.41 1.19
CA ARG A 137 3.34 -16.03 2.37
C ARG A 137 4.82 -15.71 2.47
N ASP A 138 5.55 -15.70 1.35
CA ASP A 138 6.97 -15.38 1.32
C ASP A 138 7.23 -13.96 1.85
N PHE A 139 6.37 -12.99 1.50
CA PHE A 139 6.45 -11.62 2.05
C PHE A 139 6.22 -11.60 3.57
N PHE A 140 5.14 -12.24 4.05
CA PHE A 140 4.81 -12.23 5.48
C PHE A 140 5.71 -13.12 6.34
N ALA A 141 6.51 -14.01 5.74
CA ALA A 141 7.50 -14.80 6.47
C ALA A 141 8.59 -13.92 7.10
N ASP A 142 9.00 -12.83 6.44
CA ASP A 142 9.92 -11.84 7.00
C ASP A 142 9.75 -10.44 6.35
N PRO A 143 8.76 -9.65 6.79
CA PRO A 143 8.57 -8.29 6.30
C PRO A 143 9.75 -7.36 6.62
N ASN A 144 10.53 -7.66 7.67
CA ASN A 144 11.68 -6.84 8.05
C ASN A 144 12.87 -7.07 7.09
N ASP A 145 13.13 -8.30 6.67
CA ASP A 145 14.12 -8.62 5.64
C ASP A 145 13.73 -7.97 4.31
N TYR A 146 12.43 -8.03 3.95
CA TYR A 146 11.93 -7.32 2.79
C TYR A 146 12.18 -5.81 2.88
N ALA A 147 11.87 -5.18 4.01
CA ALA A 147 12.11 -3.77 4.25
C ALA A 147 13.61 -3.40 4.17
N ALA A 148 14.49 -4.28 4.65
CA ALA A 148 15.93 -4.07 4.58
C ALA A 148 16.45 -4.13 3.14
N LYS A 149 16.01 -5.13 2.36
CA LYS A 149 16.38 -5.30 0.93
C LYS A 149 15.88 -4.13 0.07
N ASN A 150 14.75 -3.52 0.41
CA ASN A 150 14.13 -2.43 -0.32
C ASN A 150 14.27 -1.07 0.39
N ALA A 151 15.27 -0.90 1.26
CA ALA A 151 15.40 0.27 2.15
C ALA A 151 15.41 1.61 1.42
N ALA A 152 16.05 1.70 0.25
CA ALA A 152 16.11 2.93 -0.55
C ALA A 152 14.72 3.31 -1.09
N GLN A 153 13.97 2.34 -1.65
CA GLN A 153 12.63 2.56 -2.16
C GLN A 153 11.65 2.88 -1.02
N LEU A 154 11.74 2.15 0.09
CA LEU A 154 10.94 2.38 1.28
C LEU A 154 11.18 3.80 1.84
N GLY A 155 12.45 4.23 1.94
CA GLY A 155 12.79 5.59 2.35
C GLY A 155 12.21 6.66 1.42
N THR A 156 12.25 6.43 0.10
CA THR A 156 11.60 7.31 -0.88
C THR A 156 10.09 7.34 -0.69
N HIS A 157 9.46 6.18 -0.51
CA HIS A 157 8.02 6.04 -0.29
C HIS A 157 7.56 6.80 0.96
N ILE A 158 8.25 6.62 2.09
CA ILE A 158 7.94 7.29 3.36
C ILE A 158 8.08 8.82 3.26
N GLN A 159 9.07 9.31 2.49
CA GLN A 159 9.31 10.75 2.31
C GLN A 159 8.40 11.41 1.26
N SER A 160 7.65 10.63 0.49
CA SER A 160 6.71 11.15 -0.50
C SER A 160 5.50 11.80 0.16
N SER A 161 4.86 12.75 -0.53
CA SER A 161 3.60 13.32 -0.07
C SER A 161 2.54 12.20 0.08
N PRO A 162 1.54 12.37 0.97
CA PRO A 162 0.48 11.38 1.14
C PRO A 162 -0.20 11.01 -0.18
N ASN A 163 -0.44 11.98 -1.05
CA ASN A 163 -1.03 11.76 -2.36
C ASN A 163 -0.11 10.94 -3.28
N ALA A 164 1.19 11.25 -3.34
CA ALA A 164 2.17 10.49 -4.12
C ALA A 164 2.33 9.05 -3.61
N ARG A 165 2.17 8.82 -2.30
CA ARG A 165 2.17 7.48 -1.71
C ARG A 165 0.96 6.67 -2.15
N GLN A 166 -0.24 7.26 -2.13
CA GLN A 166 -1.47 6.60 -2.58
C GLN A 166 -1.40 6.20 -4.07
N TRP A 167 -0.77 7.03 -4.91
CA TRP A 167 -0.51 6.76 -6.31
C TRP A 167 0.84 6.07 -6.57
N GLY A 168 1.43 5.42 -5.57
CA GLY A 168 2.75 4.80 -5.64
C GLY A 168 2.93 3.84 -6.82
N VAL A 169 1.89 3.09 -7.19
CA VAL A 169 1.91 2.19 -8.36
C VAL A 169 2.17 2.91 -9.69
N VAL A 170 1.90 4.21 -9.75
CA VAL A 170 2.13 5.06 -10.92
C VAL A 170 3.42 5.87 -10.74
N THR A 171 3.59 6.51 -9.58
CA THR A 171 4.68 7.46 -9.33
C THR A 171 6.05 6.80 -9.12
N HIS A 172 6.11 5.57 -8.63
CA HIS A 172 7.37 4.83 -8.42
C HIS A 172 7.90 4.12 -9.69
N ASN A 173 7.15 4.13 -10.78
CA ASN A 173 7.50 3.47 -12.04
C ASN A 173 7.38 4.44 -13.21
N GLU A 174 8.32 5.37 -13.34
CA GLU A 174 8.29 6.48 -14.33
C GLU A 174 7.98 6.02 -15.77
N GLY A 175 8.53 4.91 -16.22
CA GLY A 175 8.25 4.35 -17.55
C GLY A 175 6.83 3.79 -17.74
N ARG A 176 6.05 3.64 -16.65
CA ARG A 176 4.71 3.04 -16.66
C ARG A 176 3.58 4.08 -16.53
N ILE A 177 3.92 5.33 -16.21
CA ILE A 177 2.97 6.45 -16.14
C ILE A 177 2.27 6.63 -17.49
N VAL A 178 3.02 6.57 -18.59
CA VAL A 178 2.50 6.75 -19.95
C VAL A 178 1.46 5.67 -20.25
N SER A 179 1.77 4.39 -19.97
CA SER A 179 0.83 3.28 -20.19
C SER A 179 -0.45 3.43 -19.38
N THR A 180 -0.38 3.93 -18.15
CA THR A 180 -1.56 4.19 -17.32
C THR A 180 -2.43 5.30 -17.91
N LEU A 181 -1.82 6.40 -18.34
CA LEU A 181 -2.54 7.53 -18.94
C LEU A 181 -3.16 7.14 -20.29
N GLU A 182 -2.43 6.42 -21.14
CA GLU A 182 -2.95 5.90 -22.41
C GLU A 182 -4.13 4.95 -22.19
N HIS A 183 -4.01 4.03 -21.24
CA HIS A 183 -5.10 3.12 -20.89
C HIS A 183 -6.32 3.89 -20.37
N PHE A 184 -6.11 4.88 -19.51
CA PHE A 184 -7.18 5.73 -18.99
C PHE A 184 -7.89 6.49 -20.12
N HIS A 185 -7.15 7.13 -21.02
CA HIS A 185 -7.72 7.88 -22.13
C HIS A 185 -8.46 7.00 -23.13
N SER A 186 -7.96 5.79 -23.39
CA SER A 186 -8.57 4.86 -24.33
C SER A 186 -9.80 4.14 -23.79
N SER A 187 -9.84 3.86 -22.49
CA SER A 187 -10.94 3.13 -21.85
C SER A 187 -12.16 3.99 -21.55
N GLY A 188 -11.97 5.30 -21.35
CA GLY A 188 -13.02 6.22 -20.89
C GLY A 188 -13.54 5.90 -19.48
N GLN A 189 -12.85 5.02 -18.74
CA GLN A 189 -13.25 4.60 -17.38
C GLN A 189 -12.87 5.66 -16.34
N PRO A 190 -13.60 5.77 -15.21
CA PRO A 190 -13.17 6.61 -14.10
C PRO A 190 -11.88 6.06 -13.47
N LEU A 191 -11.04 6.95 -12.92
CA LEU A 191 -9.80 6.54 -12.23
C LEU A 191 -10.11 5.79 -10.94
N LEU A 192 -10.97 6.36 -10.10
CA LEU A 192 -11.38 5.79 -8.81
C LEU A 192 -12.90 5.69 -8.75
N GLY A 193 -13.39 4.76 -7.93
CA GLY A 193 -14.82 4.63 -7.66
C GLY A 193 -15.34 5.78 -6.80
N GLY A 194 -16.37 6.47 -7.28
CA GLY A 194 -16.99 7.63 -6.61
C GLY A 194 -16.16 8.91 -6.74
N GLY A 195 -16.85 10.04 -6.59
CA GLY A 195 -16.22 11.36 -6.62
C GLY A 195 -16.09 12.00 -8.01
N ASP A 196 -15.63 13.25 -8.02
CA ASP A 196 -15.47 14.06 -9.21
C ASP A 196 -14.26 13.59 -10.04
N LEU A 197 -14.48 13.36 -11.33
CA LEU A 197 -13.41 12.92 -12.26
C LEU A 197 -12.31 13.98 -12.42
N GLU A 198 -12.65 15.26 -12.34
CA GLU A 198 -11.68 16.35 -12.40
C GLU A 198 -10.78 16.33 -11.17
N PHE A 199 -11.37 16.13 -9.98
CA PHE A 199 -10.61 15.96 -8.75
C PHE A 199 -9.66 14.76 -8.83
N GLN A 200 -10.12 13.63 -9.35
CA GLN A 200 -9.28 12.43 -9.50
C GLN A 200 -8.10 12.65 -10.46
N ARG A 201 -8.34 13.32 -11.60
CA ARG A 201 -7.29 13.70 -12.55
C ARG A 201 -6.27 14.64 -11.94
N ASN A 202 -6.74 15.65 -11.20
CA ASN A 202 -5.89 16.62 -10.52
C ASN A 202 -5.05 15.93 -9.42
N SER A 203 -5.63 15.01 -8.68
CA SER A 203 -4.93 14.21 -7.67
C SER A 203 -3.79 13.38 -8.27
N LEU A 204 -4.04 12.67 -9.38
CA LEU A 204 -3.02 11.91 -10.09
C LEU A 204 -1.94 12.84 -10.70
N SER A 205 -2.34 13.92 -11.34
CA SER A 205 -1.41 14.88 -11.92
C SER A 205 -0.51 15.53 -10.87
N GLN A 206 -1.07 15.87 -9.71
CA GLN A 206 -0.31 16.39 -8.58
C GLN A 206 0.65 15.35 -8.01
N ALA A 207 0.23 14.10 -7.88
CA ALA A 207 1.09 13.02 -7.40
C ALA A 207 2.30 12.81 -8.33
N ILE A 208 2.09 12.85 -9.64
CA ILE A 208 3.16 12.77 -10.64
C ILE A 208 4.11 13.96 -10.50
N ALA A 209 3.58 15.19 -10.39
CA ALA A 209 4.38 16.39 -10.21
C ALA A 209 5.23 16.35 -8.92
N ASP A 210 4.64 15.92 -7.82
CA ASP A 210 5.31 15.76 -6.51
C ASP A 210 6.48 14.76 -6.61
N ALA A 211 6.28 13.64 -7.29
CA ALA A 211 7.32 12.64 -7.51
C ALA A 211 8.50 13.20 -8.32
N TYR A 212 8.21 13.97 -9.38
CA TYR A 212 9.24 14.63 -10.21
C TYR A 212 10.04 15.68 -9.42
N HIS A 213 9.38 16.52 -8.64
CA HIS A 213 10.05 17.53 -7.82
C HIS A 213 10.91 16.92 -6.72
N GLY A 214 10.43 15.87 -6.09
CA GLY A 214 11.20 15.11 -5.10
C GLY A 214 12.45 14.43 -5.68
N ALA A 215 12.41 13.99 -6.93
CA ALA A 215 13.57 13.42 -7.63
C ALA A 215 14.64 14.47 -7.94
N LYS A 216 14.24 15.65 -8.44
CA LYS A 216 15.18 16.75 -8.76
C LYS A 216 15.91 17.31 -7.54
N SER A 217 15.23 17.46 -6.41
CA SER A 217 15.85 17.97 -5.17
C SER A 217 16.90 17.02 -4.59
N ARG A 218 16.84 15.73 -4.90
CA ARG A 218 17.80 14.71 -4.46
C ARG A 218 19.08 14.70 -5.31
N CYS A 219 18.99 14.98 -6.61
CA CYS A 219 20.17 15.08 -7.48
C CYS A 219 21.11 16.25 -7.11
N HIS A 220 20.58 17.31 -6.50
CA HIS A 220 21.36 18.48 -6.09
C HIS A 220 22.01 18.37 -4.71
N ARG A 221 21.75 17.28 -3.94
CA ARG A 221 22.31 17.06 -2.59
C ARG A 221 23.39 15.96 -2.52
N ARG A 222 23.96 15.56 -3.64
CA ARG A 222 25.17 14.74 -3.58
C ARG A 222 26.38 15.66 -3.50
N PRO A 223 27.21 15.57 -2.42
CA PRO A 223 28.44 16.31 -2.29
C PRO A 223 29.46 15.86 -3.33
#